data_3b45b1e3c494950d8ce2f595d138ec79
#
_entry.id   3b45b1e3c494950d8ce2f595d138ec79
#
_cell.length_a   1.000
_cell.length_b   1.000
_cell.length_c   1.000
_cell.angle_alpha   90.00
_cell.angle_beta   90.00
_cell.angle_gamma   90.00
#
_symmetry.space_group_name_H-M   'P 1'
#
loop_
_entity.id
_entity.type
_entity.pdbx_description
1 polymer ?
#
loop_
_entity_poly.entity_id
_entity_poly.type
_entity_poly.pdbx_seq_one_letter_code
_entity_poly.pdbx_strand_id
1 'polypeptide(L)'
;MAVVLVTVVPLGTATPSVSQYVAGVERVLRDSGLKHELTGMGTIIEGDLDAILSVIRKMHEQPFSQGVLRVSTSIRIDDRRDKKGSIEGKIRSVREKLGD
;
A
#
# COMPACT_ATOMS: atom_id res chain seq x y z
N MET A 1 -1.64 13.23 -9.10
CA MET A 1 -2.03 11.88 -8.67
C MET A 1 -0.79 11.02 -8.51
N ALA A 2 -0.72 10.26 -7.46
CA ALA A 2 0.42 9.42 -7.15
C ALA A 2 0.04 7.94 -7.15
N VAL A 3 1.04 7.09 -7.38
CA VAL A 3 0.95 5.63 -7.16
C VAL A 3 2.00 5.29 -6.11
N VAL A 4 1.58 4.62 -5.05
CA VAL A 4 2.44 4.34 -3.89
C VAL A 4 2.44 2.85 -3.60
N LEU A 5 3.64 2.29 -3.41
CA LEU A 5 3.80 0.94 -2.88
C LEU A 5 4.13 1.05 -1.40
N VAL A 6 3.35 0.41 -0.56
CA VAL A 6 3.56 0.41 0.88
C VAL A 6 3.61 -1.00 1.44
N THR A 7 4.56 -1.24 2.35
CA THR A 7 4.62 -2.47 3.14
C THR A 7 4.67 -2.11 4.62
N VAL A 8 3.83 -2.78 5.41
CA VAL A 8 3.78 -2.60 6.86
C VAL A 8 4.12 -3.95 7.50
N VAL A 9 5.25 -4.03 8.18
CA VAL A 9 5.77 -5.29 8.73
C VAL A 9 5.90 -5.20 10.24
N PRO A 10 5.09 -5.97 11.00
CA PRO A 10 5.29 -6.08 12.44
C PRO A 10 6.54 -6.90 12.74
N LEU A 11 7.32 -6.49 13.72
CA LEU A 11 8.56 -7.14 14.12
C LEU A 11 8.44 -7.64 15.55
N GLY A 12 9.16 -8.73 15.84
CA GLY A 12 9.19 -9.30 17.20
C GLY A 12 7.90 -10.04 17.57
N THR A 13 7.14 -10.51 16.59
CA THR A 13 5.96 -11.33 16.84
C THR A 13 6.37 -12.78 17.17
N ALA A 14 5.54 -13.48 17.93
CA ALA A 14 5.84 -14.85 18.34
C ALA A 14 5.70 -15.89 17.22
N THR A 15 5.16 -15.49 16.07
CA THR A 15 4.92 -16.38 14.93
C THR A 15 5.47 -15.71 13.65
N PRO A 16 5.96 -16.48 12.68
CA PRO A 16 6.37 -15.94 11.39
C PRO A 16 5.18 -15.53 10.51
N SER A 17 3.97 -15.95 10.85
CA SER A 17 2.78 -15.58 10.09
C SER A 17 2.38 -14.13 10.39
N VAL A 18 2.15 -13.34 9.34
CA VAL A 18 1.75 -11.93 9.44
C VAL A 18 0.34 -11.67 8.87
N SER A 19 -0.36 -12.72 8.44
CA SER A 19 -1.64 -12.57 7.73
C SER A 19 -2.71 -11.84 8.54
N GLN A 20 -2.76 -12.04 9.85
CA GLN A 20 -3.72 -11.32 10.71
C GLN A 20 -3.45 -9.81 10.75
N TYR A 21 -2.17 -9.41 10.70
CA TYR A 21 -1.79 -7.99 10.66
C TYR A 21 -2.07 -7.37 9.30
N VAL A 22 -1.79 -8.12 8.23
CA VAL A 22 -2.11 -7.69 6.86
C VAL A 22 -3.61 -7.47 6.72
N ALA A 23 -4.43 -8.37 7.26
CA ALA A 23 -5.89 -8.23 7.21
C ALA A 23 -6.36 -6.94 7.92
N GLY A 24 -5.77 -6.62 9.07
CA GLY A 24 -6.09 -5.39 9.79
C GLY A 24 -5.72 -4.13 9.02
N VAL A 25 -4.53 -4.12 8.42
CA VAL A 25 -4.05 -3.03 7.58
C VAL A 25 -4.94 -2.85 6.34
N GLU A 26 -5.32 -3.95 5.69
CA GLU A 26 -6.18 -3.91 4.50
C GLU A 26 -7.59 -3.39 4.84
N ARG A 27 -8.12 -3.68 6.03
CA ARG A 27 -9.41 -3.10 6.46
C ARG A 27 -9.35 -1.59 6.56
N VAL A 28 -8.27 -1.04 7.11
CA VAL A 28 -8.06 0.41 7.18
C VAL A 28 -8.10 1.02 5.77
N LEU A 29 -7.42 0.38 4.83
CA LEU A 29 -7.35 0.85 3.46
C LEU A 29 -8.70 0.74 2.76
N ARG A 30 -9.42 -0.36 2.95
CA ARG A 30 -10.77 -0.54 2.39
C ARG A 30 -11.72 0.55 2.87
N ASP A 31 -11.66 0.88 4.17
CA ASP A 31 -12.53 1.90 4.76
C ASP A 31 -12.22 3.31 4.24
N SER A 32 -11.00 3.53 3.74
CA SER A 32 -10.61 4.83 3.18
C SER A 32 -11.28 5.14 1.84
N GLY A 33 -11.72 4.12 1.11
CA GLY A 33 -12.26 4.27 -0.24
C GLY A 33 -11.21 4.52 -1.31
N LEU A 34 -9.92 4.55 -0.97
CA LEU A 34 -8.85 4.74 -1.95
C LEU A 34 -8.70 3.50 -2.82
N LYS A 35 -8.43 3.72 -4.10
CA LYS A 35 -8.14 2.63 -5.03
C LYS A 35 -6.83 1.96 -4.65
N HIS A 36 -6.85 0.65 -4.49
CA HIS A 36 -5.68 -0.11 -4.06
C HIS A 36 -5.71 -1.54 -4.56
N GLU A 37 -4.54 -2.16 -4.52
CA GLU A 37 -4.36 -3.55 -4.93
C GLU A 37 -3.34 -4.23 -4.01
N LEU A 38 -3.74 -5.33 -3.39
CA LEU A 38 -2.85 -6.16 -2.58
C LEU A 38 -2.04 -7.08 -3.49
N THR A 39 -0.72 -7.08 -3.30
CA THR A 39 0.19 -8.00 -4.00
C THR A 39 1.00 -8.80 -3.00
N GLY A 40 1.72 -9.82 -3.47
CA GLY A 40 2.62 -10.61 -2.62
C GLY A 40 3.80 -9.82 -2.05
N MET A 41 4.08 -8.63 -2.58
CA MET A 41 5.23 -7.79 -2.17
C MET A 41 4.81 -6.51 -1.44
N GLY A 42 3.53 -6.27 -1.30
CA GLY A 42 3.01 -5.06 -0.65
C GLY A 42 1.72 -4.60 -1.28
N THR A 43 1.23 -3.46 -0.81
CA THR A 43 -0.03 -2.89 -1.31
C THR A 43 0.25 -1.67 -2.16
N ILE A 44 -0.38 -1.61 -3.32
CA ILE A 44 -0.30 -0.47 -4.23
C ILE A 44 -1.52 0.39 -4.01
N ILE A 45 -1.32 1.69 -3.78
CA ILE A 45 -2.40 2.66 -3.58
C ILE A 45 -2.27 3.75 -4.62
N GLU A 46 -3.40 4.14 -5.23
CA GLU A 46 -3.41 5.22 -6.22
C GLU A 46 -4.37 6.31 -5.78
N GLY A 47 -3.97 7.57 -5.95
CA GLY A 47 -4.83 8.70 -5.62
C GLY A 47 -4.06 9.96 -5.29
N ASP A 48 -4.71 10.85 -4.55
CA ASP A 48 -4.09 12.06 -4.03
C ASP A 48 -3.04 11.70 -2.97
N LEU A 49 -1.86 12.32 -3.08
CA LEU A 49 -0.74 11.98 -2.21
C LEU A 49 -1.04 12.24 -0.74
N ASP A 50 -1.67 13.36 -0.42
CA ASP A 50 -2.00 13.68 0.97
C ASP A 50 -2.98 12.67 1.56
N ALA A 51 -3.98 12.25 0.78
CA ALA A 51 -4.94 11.23 1.19
C ALA A 51 -4.24 9.87 1.41
N ILE A 52 -3.34 9.50 0.51
CA ILE A 52 -2.58 8.25 0.61
C ILE A 52 -1.70 8.27 1.87
N LEU A 53 -0.96 9.33 2.11
CA LEU A 53 -0.08 9.43 3.28
C LEU A 53 -0.87 9.40 4.59
N SER A 54 -2.04 10.03 4.62
CA SER A 54 -2.93 10.00 5.78
C SER A 54 -3.38 8.57 6.10
N VAL A 55 -3.74 7.79 5.07
CA VAL A 55 -4.13 6.40 5.25
C VAL A 55 -2.95 5.53 5.67
N ILE A 56 -1.78 5.74 5.07
CA ILE A 56 -0.57 5.00 5.44
C ILE A 56 -0.23 5.23 6.93
N ARG A 57 -0.44 6.44 7.43
CA ARG A 57 -0.25 6.71 8.86
C ARG A 57 -1.12 5.79 9.73
N LYS A 58 -2.38 5.60 9.34
CA LYS A 58 -3.30 4.68 10.03
C LYS A 58 -2.92 3.22 9.84
N MET A 59 -2.47 2.84 8.65
CA MET A 59 -1.99 1.49 8.37
C MET A 59 -0.80 1.14 9.26
N HIS A 60 0.13 2.07 9.42
CA HIS A 60 1.30 1.91 10.27
C HIS A 60 0.92 1.70 11.75
N GLU A 61 -0.10 2.39 12.24
CA GLU A 61 -0.59 2.27 13.61
C GLU A 61 -1.31 0.95 13.88
N GLN A 62 -1.87 0.34 12.87
CA GLN A 62 -2.75 -0.82 13.03
C GLN A 62 -2.12 -1.98 13.80
N PRO A 63 -0.88 -2.44 13.50
CA PRO A 63 -0.26 -3.51 14.29
C PRO A 63 -0.02 -3.12 15.75
N PHE A 64 0.28 -1.86 16.02
CA PHE A 64 0.46 -1.39 17.39
C PHE A 64 -0.83 -1.56 18.21
N SER A 65 -1.98 -1.37 17.59
CA SER A 65 -3.28 -1.57 18.24
C SER A 65 -3.51 -3.04 18.64
N GLN A 66 -2.77 -3.95 18.05
CA GLN A 66 -2.82 -5.39 18.34
C GLN A 66 -1.70 -5.84 19.29
N GLY A 67 -1.00 -4.90 19.93
CA GLY A 67 0.02 -5.20 20.92
C GLY A 67 1.44 -5.35 20.37
N VAL A 68 1.66 -5.12 19.08
CA VAL A 68 3.00 -5.13 18.49
C VAL A 68 3.78 -3.93 18.97
N LEU A 69 5.06 -4.13 19.31
CA LEU A 69 5.92 -3.07 19.87
C LEU A 69 6.85 -2.43 18.85
N ARG A 70 6.98 -3.03 17.67
CA ARG A 70 7.84 -2.52 16.60
C ARG A 70 7.25 -2.80 15.25
N VAL A 71 7.15 -1.77 14.41
CA VAL A 71 6.63 -1.87 13.05
C VAL A 71 7.60 -1.19 12.10
N SER A 72 7.95 -1.87 11.03
CA SER A 72 8.75 -1.31 9.94
C SER A 72 7.84 -1.08 8.74
N THR A 73 7.72 0.18 8.33
CA THR A 73 6.89 0.56 7.18
C THR A 73 7.79 1.14 6.09
N SER A 74 7.68 0.58 4.89
CA SER A 74 8.38 1.06 3.71
C SER A 74 7.39 1.67 2.75
N ILE A 75 7.74 2.84 2.20
CA ILE A 75 6.88 3.60 1.29
C ILE A 75 7.69 3.96 0.06
N ARG A 76 7.17 3.60 -1.12
CA ARG A 76 7.74 4.01 -2.40
C ARG A 76 6.70 4.83 -3.15
N ILE A 77 7.02 6.08 -3.44
CA ILE A 77 6.11 7.02 -4.09
C ILE A 77 6.56 7.24 -5.53
N ASP A 78 5.63 7.08 -6.46
CA ASP A 78 5.78 7.50 -7.85
C ASP A 78 4.74 8.59 -8.10
N ASP A 79 5.19 9.83 -8.13
CA ASP A 79 4.32 11.00 -8.28
C ASP A 79 4.66 11.71 -9.60
N ARG A 80 3.85 11.45 -10.59
CA ARG A 80 4.01 12.04 -11.90
C ARG A 80 2.99 13.15 -12.12
N ARG A 81 3.46 14.36 -12.43
CA ARG A 81 2.62 15.55 -12.53
C ARG A 81 2.45 16.08 -13.96
N ASP A 82 3.19 15.54 -14.91
CA ASP A 82 3.09 15.89 -16.33
C ASP A 82 1.93 15.20 -17.04
N LYS A 83 1.46 14.09 -16.49
CA LYS A 83 0.25 13.39 -16.95
C LYS A 83 -0.32 12.54 -15.82
N LYS A 84 -1.60 12.15 -15.98
CA LYS A 84 -2.27 11.31 -14.99
C LYS A 84 -1.71 9.88 -15.04
N GLY A 85 -1.25 9.38 -13.89
CA GLY A 85 -0.80 8.01 -13.74
C GLY A 85 -1.89 7.14 -13.12
N SER A 86 -1.89 5.84 -13.47
CA SER A 86 -2.77 4.84 -12.87
C SER A 86 -2.12 3.46 -12.91
N ILE A 87 -2.62 2.55 -12.08
CA ILE A 87 -2.16 1.15 -12.07
C ILE A 87 -2.45 0.51 -13.42
N GLU A 88 -3.68 0.63 -13.90
CA GLU A 88 -4.10 0.07 -15.18
C GLU A 88 -3.34 0.68 -16.35
N GLY A 89 -3.07 1.98 -16.30
CA GLY A 89 -2.32 2.67 -17.35
C GLY A 89 -0.89 2.17 -17.46
N LYS A 90 -0.24 1.91 -16.33
CA LYS A 90 1.12 1.35 -16.31
C LYS A 90 1.15 -0.05 -16.91
N ILE A 91 0.20 -0.89 -16.55
CA ILE A 91 0.08 -2.25 -17.09
C ILE A 91 -0.22 -2.22 -18.58
N ARG A 92 -1.14 -1.36 -19.01
CA ARG A 92 -1.50 -1.20 -20.42
C ARG A 92 -0.29 -0.80 -21.26
N SER A 93 0.50 0.18 -20.79
CA SER A 93 1.68 0.64 -21.50
C SER A 93 2.68 -0.49 -21.73
N VAL A 94 2.90 -1.33 -20.74
CA VAL A 94 3.79 -2.48 -20.86
C VAL A 94 3.25 -3.49 -21.86
N ARG A 95 1.95 -3.80 -21.80
CA ARG A 95 1.32 -4.75 -22.71
C ARG A 95 1.39 -4.28 -24.16
N GLU A 96 1.16 -3.00 -24.40
CA GLU A 96 1.27 -2.42 -25.75
C GLU A 96 2.67 -2.60 -26.29
N LYS A 97 3.72 -2.36 -25.49
CA LYS A 97 5.11 -2.54 -25.91
C LYS A 97 5.47 -4.01 -26.14
N LEU A 98 4.80 -4.93 -25.47
CA LEU A 98 4.97 -6.37 -25.68
C LEU A 98 4.19 -6.89 -26.89
N GLY A 99 3.29 -6.08 -27.47
CA GLY A 99 2.46 -6.50 -28.58
C GLY A 99 1.22 -7.32 -28.18
N ASP A 100 0.86 -7.26 -26.93
CA ASP A 100 -0.30 -8.00 -26.40
C ASP A 100 -1.63 -7.27 -26.60
#